data_30257c9dfd1da2b5bb7a4d77366813f1
#
_entry.id   30257c9dfd1da2b5bb7a4d77366813f1
#
_cell.length_a   1.000
_cell.length_b   1.000
_cell.length_c   1.000
_cell.angle_alpha   90.00
_cell.angle_beta   90.00
_cell.angle_gamma   90.00
#
_symmetry.space_group_name_H-M   'P 1'
#
loop_
_entity.id
_entity.type
_entity.pdbx_description
1 polymer ?
#
loop_
_entity_poly.entity_id
_entity_poly.type
_entity_poly.pdbx_seq_one_letter_code
_entity_poly.pdbx_strand_id
1 'polypeptide(L)'
;LVLLSVQCNPKSQESDEQLGNDSIIEYAELLSITSHDDYTDVKISNPWDSARLLHRYILVPKTQNVPSNLPQGTVVRTPLSNTLVYASVHCSLLEQLNALSQIGGVCDLSYIKTPALLSRAENGKLTDAGNSMSPDIERVMSLNPDAILLSPFENAGYGRIGKMGIPII
;
A
#
# COMPACT_ATOMS: atom_id res chain seq x y z
N LEU A 1 9.28 36.60 -53.74
CA LEU A 1 9.78 36.56 -52.34
C LEU A 1 8.83 35.72 -51.52
N VAL A 2 9.21 34.43 -51.22
CA VAL A 2 8.39 33.50 -50.46
C VAL A 2 8.96 33.46 -49.05
N LEU A 3 8.19 33.92 -48.07
CA LEU A 3 8.50 33.81 -46.65
C LEU A 3 8.02 32.43 -46.13
N LEU A 4 8.95 31.56 -45.84
CA LEU A 4 8.70 30.30 -45.08
C LEU A 4 8.66 30.65 -43.59
N SER A 5 7.48 30.56 -42.98
CA SER A 5 7.31 30.61 -41.53
C SER A 5 7.54 29.22 -40.97
N VAL A 6 8.64 29.04 -40.23
CA VAL A 6 8.91 27.84 -39.41
C VAL A 6 8.11 27.98 -38.13
N GLN A 7 7.05 27.18 -37.98
CA GLN A 7 6.36 27.00 -36.71
C GLN A 7 7.14 26.03 -35.85
N CYS A 8 7.85 26.56 -34.86
CA CYS A 8 8.35 25.74 -33.73
C CYS A 8 7.18 25.36 -32.83
N ASN A 9 6.84 24.09 -32.84
CA ASN A 9 5.93 23.50 -31.88
C ASN A 9 6.72 23.30 -30.55
N PRO A 10 6.33 23.91 -29.42
CA PRO A 10 6.97 23.58 -28.15
C PRO A 10 6.54 22.18 -27.75
N LYS A 11 7.45 21.22 -27.89
CA LYS A 11 7.36 19.96 -27.14
C LYS A 11 7.21 20.34 -25.66
N SER A 12 6.09 19.94 -25.06
CA SER A 12 5.95 19.88 -23.62
C SER A 12 7.11 19.02 -23.10
N GLN A 13 8.09 19.67 -22.46
CA GLN A 13 9.04 19.00 -21.60
C GLN A 13 8.20 18.46 -20.43
N GLU A 14 7.94 17.16 -20.46
CA GLU A 14 7.80 16.41 -19.23
C GLU A 14 9.11 16.66 -18.47
N SER A 15 9.01 17.42 -17.41
CA SER A 15 10.10 17.60 -16.47
C SER A 15 10.44 16.21 -15.94
N ASP A 16 11.58 15.68 -16.39
CA ASP A 16 12.29 14.64 -15.64
C ASP A 16 12.42 15.19 -14.21
N GLU A 17 11.55 14.73 -13.31
CA GLU A 17 11.78 14.85 -11.88
C GLU A 17 13.12 14.13 -11.64
N GLN A 18 14.16 14.93 -11.53
CA GLN A 18 15.45 14.45 -11.05
C GLN A 18 15.19 13.66 -9.80
N LEU A 19 15.46 12.36 -9.85
CA LEU A 19 15.52 11.51 -8.68
C LEU A 19 16.52 12.17 -7.72
N GLY A 20 15.96 12.93 -6.77
CA GLY A 20 16.73 13.41 -5.63
C GLY A 20 17.32 12.19 -4.95
N ASN A 21 18.64 12.23 -4.77
CA ASN A 21 19.47 11.13 -4.30
C ASN A 21 19.32 10.86 -2.79
N ASP A 22 18.09 10.97 -2.24
CA ASP A 22 17.76 10.75 -0.84
C ASP A 22 16.94 9.47 -0.65
N SER A 23 17.19 8.43 -1.45
CA SER A 23 16.64 7.11 -1.16
C SER A 23 17.28 6.54 0.11
N ILE A 24 16.48 6.32 1.14
CA ILE A 24 16.90 5.70 2.41
C ILE A 24 17.36 4.24 2.18
N ILE A 25 17.10 3.67 0.99
CA ILE A 25 17.33 2.27 0.66
C ILE A 25 18.47 2.14 -0.34
N GLU A 26 19.51 1.43 0.08
CA GLU A 26 20.72 1.25 -0.69
C GLU A 26 20.72 -0.01 -1.60
N TYR A 27 20.00 -1.07 -1.19
CA TYR A 27 20.10 -2.39 -1.82
C TYR A 27 18.85 -2.88 -2.55
N ALA A 28 17.70 -2.25 -2.35
CA ALA A 28 16.46 -2.66 -3.00
C ALA A 28 16.23 -1.92 -4.32
N GLU A 29 16.60 -2.54 -5.44
CA GLU A 29 16.51 -1.94 -6.78
C GLU A 29 15.07 -1.57 -7.20
N LEU A 30 14.06 -2.29 -6.69
CA LEU A 30 12.65 -2.07 -7.05
C LEU A 30 11.90 -1.18 -6.07
N LEU A 31 12.54 -0.73 -4.99
CA LEU A 31 11.93 0.07 -3.95
C LEU A 31 12.67 1.41 -3.82
N SER A 32 11.92 2.50 -3.88
CA SER A 32 12.41 3.85 -3.60
C SER A 32 11.57 4.48 -2.51
N ILE A 33 12.23 5.05 -1.50
CA ILE A 33 11.57 5.78 -0.40
C ILE A 33 12.18 7.17 -0.33
N THR A 34 11.33 8.20 -0.50
CA THR A 34 11.74 9.61 -0.42
C THR A 34 10.92 10.30 0.66
N SER A 35 11.60 10.93 1.61
CA SER A 35 10.95 11.71 2.67
C SER A 35 10.72 13.15 2.21
N HIS A 36 9.51 13.64 2.49
CA HIS A 36 9.11 15.04 2.35
C HIS A 36 8.66 15.56 3.71
N ASP A 37 8.47 16.87 3.84
CA ASP A 37 8.09 17.50 5.12
C ASP A 37 6.78 16.96 5.69
N ASP A 38 5.77 16.72 4.82
CA ASP A 38 4.42 16.33 5.22
C ASP A 38 4.06 14.87 4.92
N TYR A 39 4.88 14.16 4.16
CA TYR A 39 4.60 12.77 3.76
C TYR A 39 5.88 12.03 3.35
N THR A 40 5.78 10.73 3.24
CA THR A 40 6.83 9.89 2.64
C THR A 40 6.29 9.25 1.36
N ASP A 41 7.02 9.38 0.27
CA ASP A 41 6.71 8.78 -1.03
C ASP A 41 7.42 7.44 -1.16
N VAL A 42 6.64 6.38 -1.34
CA VAL A 42 7.14 5.00 -1.52
C VAL A 42 6.75 4.53 -2.90
N LYS A 43 7.72 4.27 -3.76
CA LYS A 43 7.53 3.77 -5.12
C LYS A 43 8.02 2.33 -5.21
N ILE A 44 7.20 1.45 -5.76
CA ILE A 44 7.55 0.07 -6.07
C ILE A 44 7.52 -0.09 -7.58
N SER A 45 8.69 -0.35 -8.17
CA SER A 45 8.82 -0.61 -9.60
C SER A 45 8.17 -1.94 -9.97
N ASN A 46 7.59 -2.01 -11.16
CA ASN A 46 6.96 -3.23 -11.62
C ASN A 46 8.04 -4.24 -12.06
N PRO A 47 8.14 -5.41 -11.44
CA PRO A 47 9.14 -6.42 -11.80
C PRO A 47 8.90 -7.07 -13.17
N TRP A 48 7.68 -6.97 -13.70
CA TRP A 48 7.30 -7.52 -15.02
C TRP A 48 7.38 -6.47 -16.15
N ASP A 49 7.40 -5.17 -15.80
CA ASP A 49 7.46 -4.05 -16.75
C ASP A 49 8.16 -2.86 -16.09
N SER A 50 9.46 -2.75 -16.32
CA SER A 50 10.32 -1.72 -15.70
C SER A 50 9.98 -0.28 -16.10
N ALA A 51 9.18 -0.10 -17.17
CA ALA A 51 8.73 1.24 -17.59
C ALA A 51 7.57 1.78 -16.75
N ARG A 52 6.98 0.95 -15.86
CA ARG A 52 5.83 1.32 -15.03
C ARG A 52 6.08 1.07 -13.56
N LEU A 53 5.41 1.84 -12.71
CA LEU A 53 5.31 1.52 -11.29
C LEU A 53 4.30 0.39 -11.09
N LEU A 54 4.60 -0.52 -10.17
CA LEU A 54 3.64 -1.48 -9.64
C LEU A 54 2.68 -0.77 -8.69
N HIS A 55 3.26 -0.05 -7.71
CA HIS A 55 2.50 0.74 -6.73
C HIS A 55 3.25 2.01 -6.35
N ARG A 56 2.49 3.04 -5.97
CA ARG A 56 3.00 4.22 -5.30
C ARG A 56 2.15 4.46 -4.06
N TYR A 57 2.78 4.49 -2.89
CA TYR A 57 2.14 4.78 -1.62
C TYR A 57 2.62 6.11 -1.09
N ILE A 58 1.67 6.93 -0.65
CA ILE A 58 1.92 8.22 -0.02
C ILE A 58 1.60 8.07 1.46
N LEU A 59 2.63 7.93 2.28
CA LEU A 59 2.48 7.74 3.71
C LEU A 59 2.33 9.09 4.39
N VAL A 60 1.15 9.37 4.94
CA VAL A 60 0.85 10.63 5.63
C VAL A 60 0.61 10.35 7.11
N PRO A 61 1.37 10.97 8.04
CA PRO A 61 1.15 10.81 9.47
C PRO A 61 -0.29 11.12 9.88
N LYS A 62 -0.89 10.31 10.76
CA LYS A 62 -2.25 10.56 11.28
C LYS A 62 -2.34 11.87 12.07
N THR A 63 -1.22 12.37 12.56
CA THR A 63 -1.11 13.65 13.29
C THR A 63 -1.15 14.87 12.39
N GLN A 64 -1.03 14.69 11.07
CA GLN A 64 -1.02 15.78 10.09
C GLN A 64 -2.25 15.71 9.19
N ASN A 65 -2.61 16.85 8.60
CA ASN A 65 -3.62 16.89 7.54
C ASN A 65 -3.05 16.31 6.25
N VAL A 66 -3.92 15.73 5.43
CA VAL A 66 -3.51 15.26 4.10
C VAL A 66 -3.27 16.48 3.21
N PRO A 67 -2.06 16.68 2.66
CA PRO A 67 -1.78 17.78 1.75
C PRO A 67 -2.67 17.72 0.50
N SER A 68 -3.05 18.89 -0.03
CA SER A 68 -3.93 18.99 -1.20
C SER A 68 -3.21 18.71 -2.53
N ASN A 69 -1.88 18.82 -2.53
CA ASN A 69 -1.02 18.72 -3.73
C ASN A 69 -0.19 17.43 -3.75
N LEU A 70 -0.74 16.32 -3.25
CA LEU A 70 -0.04 15.03 -3.28
C LEU A 70 0.11 14.52 -4.71
N PRO A 71 1.22 13.80 -5.00
CA PRO A 71 1.35 13.09 -6.26
C PRO A 71 0.31 11.96 -6.36
N GLN A 72 0.05 11.51 -7.58
CA GLN A 72 -0.88 10.39 -7.79
C GLN A 72 -0.34 9.11 -7.12
N GLY A 73 -1.15 8.48 -6.27
CA GLY A 73 -0.80 7.27 -5.53
C GLY A 73 -1.85 6.92 -4.49
N THR A 74 -1.61 5.82 -3.77
CA THR A 74 -2.47 5.38 -2.68
C THR A 74 -2.04 6.06 -1.38
N VAL A 75 -2.91 6.90 -0.83
CA VAL A 75 -2.64 7.56 0.46
C VAL A 75 -2.85 6.55 1.59
N VAL A 76 -1.85 6.42 2.45
CA VAL A 76 -1.85 5.55 3.64
C VAL A 76 -1.62 6.40 4.88
N ARG A 77 -2.55 6.35 5.83
CA ARG A 77 -2.45 7.09 7.10
C ARG A 77 -1.65 6.29 8.12
N THR A 78 -0.51 6.81 8.53
CA THR A 78 0.42 6.13 9.45
C THR A 78 0.47 6.78 10.84
N PRO A 79 0.80 5.99 11.90
CA PRO A 79 1.00 4.54 11.91
C PRO A 79 -0.30 3.77 11.67
N LEU A 80 -0.19 2.56 11.10
CA LEU A 80 -1.31 1.63 11.03
C LEU A 80 -1.64 1.10 12.43
N SER A 81 -2.90 0.93 12.74
CA SER A 81 -3.38 0.49 14.06
C SER A 81 -4.42 -0.63 14.00
N ASN A 82 -5.01 -0.82 12.81
CA ASN A 82 -6.08 -1.80 12.59
C ASN A 82 -5.98 -2.32 11.16
N THR A 83 -5.20 -3.38 10.93
CA THR A 83 -4.99 -3.93 9.59
C THR A 83 -5.75 -5.23 9.39
N LEU A 84 -6.22 -5.45 8.16
CA LEU A 84 -6.68 -6.76 7.70
C LEU A 84 -5.53 -7.46 6.97
N VAL A 85 -5.20 -8.68 7.38
CA VAL A 85 -4.08 -9.45 6.83
C VAL A 85 -4.60 -10.69 6.11
N TYR A 86 -4.22 -10.83 4.85
CA TYR A 86 -4.70 -11.92 3.99
C TYR A 86 -3.89 -13.21 4.08
N ALA A 87 -2.63 -13.13 4.46
CA ALA A 87 -1.76 -14.30 4.44
C ALA A 87 -1.02 -14.48 5.76
N SER A 88 -0.85 -15.74 6.19
CA SER A 88 -0.07 -16.10 7.38
C SER A 88 1.39 -15.61 7.32
N VAL A 89 1.95 -15.49 6.13
CA VAL A 89 3.30 -14.91 5.92
C VAL A 89 3.38 -13.47 6.44
N HIS A 90 2.38 -12.64 6.15
CA HIS A 90 2.33 -11.26 6.65
C HIS A 90 2.18 -11.22 8.18
N CYS A 91 1.42 -12.16 8.76
CA CYS A 91 1.35 -12.29 10.22
C CYS A 91 2.73 -12.55 10.82
N SER A 92 3.51 -13.47 10.25
CA SER A 92 4.86 -13.79 10.71
C SER A 92 5.83 -12.61 10.55
N LEU A 93 5.73 -11.83 9.47
CA LEU A 93 6.54 -10.62 9.28
C LEU A 93 6.18 -9.56 10.33
N LEU A 94 4.89 -9.34 10.59
CA LEU A 94 4.44 -8.40 11.62
C LEU A 94 4.83 -8.86 13.03
N GLU A 95 4.90 -10.17 13.29
CA GLU A 95 5.41 -10.72 14.54
C GLU A 95 6.88 -10.36 14.75
N GLN A 96 7.73 -10.54 13.73
CA GLN A 96 9.14 -10.19 13.77
C GLN A 96 9.36 -8.68 13.98
N LEU A 97 8.44 -7.85 13.49
CA LEU A 97 8.45 -6.40 13.69
C LEU A 97 7.80 -5.95 15.01
N ASN A 98 7.39 -6.88 15.90
CA ASN A 98 6.62 -6.59 17.11
C ASN A 98 5.32 -5.82 16.86
N ALA A 99 4.69 -6.04 15.71
CA ALA A 99 3.52 -5.31 15.21
C ALA A 99 2.22 -6.14 15.20
N LEU A 100 2.15 -7.26 15.92
CA LEU A 100 0.94 -8.10 15.99
C LEU A 100 -0.28 -7.36 16.54
N SER A 101 -0.07 -6.37 17.41
CA SER A 101 -1.16 -5.56 17.96
C SER A 101 -1.89 -4.75 16.90
N GLN A 102 -1.26 -4.43 15.77
CA GLN A 102 -1.84 -3.70 14.64
C GLN A 102 -2.75 -4.56 13.76
N ILE A 103 -2.75 -5.89 13.92
CA ILE A 103 -3.63 -6.78 13.19
C ILE A 103 -5.02 -6.76 13.85
N GLY A 104 -6.01 -6.19 13.19
CA GLY A 104 -7.41 -6.20 13.65
C GLY A 104 -8.21 -7.37 13.11
N GLY A 105 -7.84 -7.90 11.94
CA GLY A 105 -8.48 -9.04 11.31
C GLY A 105 -7.54 -9.83 10.42
N VAL A 106 -7.94 -11.08 10.16
CA VAL A 106 -7.23 -11.99 9.25
C VAL A 106 -8.22 -12.69 8.32
N CYS A 107 -7.74 -13.05 7.13
CA CYS A 107 -8.39 -14.07 6.33
C CYS A 107 -7.78 -15.44 6.65
N ASP A 108 -8.53 -16.50 6.31
CA ASP A 108 -8.07 -17.89 6.45
C ASP A 108 -7.51 -18.19 7.86
N LEU A 109 -8.25 -17.82 8.91
CA LEU A 109 -7.86 -17.96 10.32
C LEU A 109 -7.37 -19.38 10.66
N SER A 110 -7.91 -20.42 10.03
CA SER A 110 -7.51 -21.83 10.23
C SER A 110 -6.04 -22.11 9.86
N TYR A 111 -5.44 -21.30 9.00
CA TYR A 111 -4.02 -21.41 8.61
C TYR A 111 -3.09 -20.59 9.49
N ILE A 112 -3.62 -19.70 10.33
CA ILE A 112 -2.82 -18.92 11.27
C ILE A 112 -2.31 -19.85 12.38
N LYS A 113 -1.00 -19.78 12.66
CA LYS A 113 -0.34 -20.60 13.69
C LYS A 113 0.27 -19.75 14.81
N THR A 114 0.22 -18.43 14.71
CA THR A 114 0.75 -17.50 15.71
C THR A 114 -0.10 -17.54 16.98
N PRO A 115 0.44 -18.02 18.12
CA PRO A 115 -0.35 -18.25 19.34
C PRO A 115 -1.06 -16.99 19.85
N ALA A 116 -0.39 -15.83 19.76
CA ALA A 116 -0.95 -14.56 20.20
C ALA A 116 -2.19 -14.15 19.38
N LEU A 117 -2.22 -14.43 18.07
CA LEU A 117 -3.38 -14.15 17.21
C LEU A 117 -4.51 -15.14 17.49
N LEU A 118 -4.21 -16.42 17.70
CA LEU A 118 -5.21 -17.42 18.04
C LEU A 118 -5.90 -17.08 19.36
N SER A 119 -5.14 -16.71 20.40
CA SER A 119 -5.71 -16.26 21.67
C SER A 119 -6.57 -15.01 21.51
N ARG A 120 -6.20 -14.07 20.64
CA ARG A 120 -7.03 -12.89 20.34
C ARG A 120 -8.33 -13.25 19.63
N ALA A 121 -8.28 -14.24 18.71
CA ALA A 121 -9.46 -14.73 18.01
C ALA A 121 -10.45 -15.40 18.99
N GLU A 122 -9.95 -16.29 19.88
CA GLU A 122 -10.74 -16.94 20.93
C GLU A 122 -11.42 -15.94 21.88
N ASN A 123 -10.74 -14.82 22.16
CA ASN A 123 -11.28 -13.75 23.01
C ASN A 123 -12.10 -12.69 22.25
N GLY A 124 -12.43 -12.92 20.98
CA GLY A 124 -13.21 -11.99 20.16
C GLY A 124 -12.51 -10.66 19.85
N LYS A 125 -11.17 -10.62 19.98
CA LYS A 125 -10.33 -9.43 19.73
C LYS A 125 -9.62 -9.43 18.37
N LEU A 126 -9.92 -10.42 17.53
CA LEU A 126 -9.42 -10.55 16.17
C LEU A 126 -10.59 -10.93 15.27
N THR A 127 -10.83 -10.17 14.23
CA THR A 127 -11.90 -10.46 13.25
C THR A 127 -11.44 -11.56 12.30
N ASP A 128 -12.21 -12.63 12.19
CA ASP A 128 -12.09 -13.60 11.11
C ASP A 128 -12.87 -13.07 9.90
N ALA A 129 -12.18 -12.61 8.87
CA ALA A 129 -12.76 -12.10 7.64
C ALA A 129 -13.13 -13.20 6.62
N GLY A 130 -13.04 -14.48 7.02
CA GLY A 130 -13.37 -15.61 6.18
C GLY A 130 -12.26 -16.02 5.22
N ASN A 131 -12.63 -16.59 4.09
CA ASN A 131 -11.69 -17.11 3.10
C ASN A 131 -11.06 -15.96 2.28
N SER A 132 -9.74 -16.00 2.06
CA SER A 132 -9.00 -14.97 1.30
C SER A 132 -9.43 -14.82 -0.16
N MET A 133 -9.92 -15.89 -0.80
CA MET A 133 -10.44 -15.84 -2.17
C MET A 133 -11.85 -15.25 -2.27
N SER A 134 -12.60 -15.27 -1.16
CA SER A 134 -13.97 -14.73 -1.08
C SER A 134 -14.22 -14.22 0.34
N PRO A 135 -13.62 -13.10 0.71
CA PRO A 135 -13.75 -12.58 2.07
C PRO A 135 -15.18 -12.08 2.35
N ASP A 136 -15.53 -12.13 3.62
CA ASP A 136 -16.79 -11.58 4.13
C ASP A 136 -16.71 -10.05 4.15
N ILE A 137 -17.30 -9.43 3.15
CA ILE A 137 -17.26 -7.97 2.96
C ILE A 137 -17.91 -7.23 4.14
N GLU A 138 -18.96 -7.78 4.76
CA GLU A 138 -19.63 -7.15 5.89
C GLU A 138 -18.71 -7.13 7.12
N ARG A 139 -18.00 -8.21 7.38
CA ARG A 139 -16.99 -8.27 8.44
C ARG A 139 -15.82 -7.32 8.18
N VAL A 140 -15.34 -7.23 6.93
CA VAL A 140 -14.30 -6.28 6.55
C VAL A 140 -14.76 -4.84 6.75
N MET A 141 -15.99 -4.50 6.35
CA MET A 141 -16.57 -3.18 6.56
C MET A 141 -16.73 -2.87 8.06
N SER A 142 -17.21 -3.82 8.84
CA SER A 142 -17.36 -3.68 10.29
C SER A 142 -16.02 -3.51 11.00
N LEU A 143 -14.96 -4.19 10.54
CA LEU A 143 -13.60 -4.03 11.03
C LEU A 143 -13.08 -2.63 10.75
N ASN A 144 -13.47 -2.02 9.63
CA ASN A 144 -13.01 -0.71 9.17
C ASN A 144 -11.48 -0.57 9.25
N PRO A 145 -10.70 -1.39 8.51
CA PRO A 145 -9.26 -1.41 8.66
C PRO A 145 -8.61 -0.17 8.05
N ASP A 146 -7.47 0.24 8.62
CA ASP A 146 -6.62 1.32 8.10
C ASP A 146 -5.99 0.95 6.76
N ALA A 147 -5.68 -0.34 6.57
CA ALA A 147 -5.12 -0.92 5.37
C ALA A 147 -5.37 -2.43 5.29
N ILE A 148 -5.24 -2.96 4.09
CA ILE A 148 -5.30 -4.40 3.81
C ILE A 148 -3.93 -4.84 3.31
N LEU A 149 -3.31 -5.81 3.99
CA LEU A 149 -2.05 -6.42 3.57
C LEU A 149 -2.35 -7.62 2.69
N LEU A 150 -2.05 -7.45 1.40
CA LEU A 150 -2.34 -8.43 0.36
C LEU A 150 -1.19 -8.51 -0.64
N SER A 151 -0.65 -9.70 -0.88
CA SER A 151 0.42 -9.88 -1.87
C SER A 151 -0.07 -9.56 -3.28
N PRO A 152 0.62 -8.66 -4.01
CA PRO A 152 0.29 -8.40 -5.40
C PRO A 152 0.71 -9.58 -6.27
N PHE A 153 -0.02 -9.78 -7.38
CA PHE A 153 0.39 -10.68 -8.47
C PHE A 153 0.04 -10.02 -9.80
N GLU A 154 0.68 -10.46 -10.85
CA GLU A 154 0.48 -9.88 -12.18
C GLU A 154 -1.01 -9.91 -12.58
N ASN A 155 -1.51 -8.79 -13.05
CA ASN A 155 -2.93 -8.59 -13.44
C ASN A 155 -3.93 -8.84 -12.29
N ALA A 156 -3.51 -8.71 -11.04
CA ALA A 156 -4.40 -8.85 -9.89
C ALA A 156 -5.49 -7.77 -9.89
N GLY A 157 -6.72 -8.19 -10.12
CA GLY A 157 -7.89 -7.40 -9.76
C GLY A 157 -8.33 -7.78 -8.35
N TYR A 158 -8.32 -6.82 -7.42
CA TYR A 158 -8.73 -7.06 -6.03
C TYR A 158 -10.24 -7.23 -5.83
N GLY A 159 -10.99 -7.40 -6.93
CA GLY A 159 -12.43 -7.67 -6.90
C GLY A 159 -13.23 -6.61 -6.13
N ARG A 160 -14.08 -7.06 -5.21
CA ARG A 160 -14.92 -6.18 -4.38
C ARG A 160 -14.11 -5.38 -3.37
N ILE A 161 -13.03 -5.96 -2.84
CA ILE A 161 -12.13 -5.32 -1.87
C ILE A 161 -11.49 -4.06 -2.46
N GLY A 162 -11.02 -4.10 -3.71
CA GLY A 162 -10.43 -2.94 -4.38
C GLY A 162 -11.38 -1.75 -4.57
N LYS A 163 -12.69 -1.97 -4.42
CA LYS A 163 -13.73 -0.92 -4.55
C LYS A 163 -14.11 -0.28 -3.21
N MET A 164 -13.56 -0.75 -2.10
CA MET A 164 -13.93 -0.29 -0.76
C MET A 164 -13.25 1.03 -0.37
N GLY A 165 -12.27 1.51 -1.15
CA GLY A 165 -11.51 2.72 -0.82
C GLY A 165 -10.52 2.54 0.34
N ILE A 166 -10.32 1.31 0.80
CA ILE A 166 -9.32 0.97 1.83
C ILE A 166 -7.98 0.77 1.12
N PRO A 167 -6.88 1.37 1.60
CA PRO A 167 -5.55 1.15 1.04
C PRO A 167 -5.17 -0.34 1.03
N ILE A 168 -4.73 -0.85 -0.10
CA ILE A 168 -4.17 -2.20 -0.24
C ILE A 168 -2.64 -2.04 -0.35
N ILE A 169 -1.90 -2.78 0.49
CA ILE A 169 -0.45 -2.69 0.63
C ILE A 169 0.17 -4.07 0.39
#